data_2bbc89318f41b1d7bc85084ea510f3fc
#
_entry.id   2bbc89318f41b1d7bc85084ea510f3fc
#
_cell.length_a   1.000
_cell.length_b   1.000
_cell.length_c   1.000
_cell.angle_alpha   90.00
_cell.angle_beta   90.00
_cell.angle_gamma   90.00
#
_symmetry.space_group_name_H-M   'P 1'
#
loop_
_entity.id
_entity.type
_entity.pdbx_description
1 polymer ?
#
loop_
_entity_poly.entity_id
_entity_poly.type
_entity_poly.pdbx_seq_one_letter_code
_entity_poly.pdbx_strand_id
1 'polypeptide(L)'
;ELDTPWSYEEYLSTDFEVFADNYWKRNHLSGHCFSHIRPQRLYIGNTFCHLLFPKEDQLFLLLEKARKDGLQVTLTFSYIREFMLLSVGKLLEKVDNWCCIHGVNVEIVVNDWAMMEMLCGKTFRLRPVLGTLLNKRKKDPRIKYKSGDTSLFQQNSLNAEFYRDFLAEEFH
;
A
#
# COMPACT_ATOMS: atom_id res chain seq x y z
N GLU A 1 5.44 1.59 -8.41
CA GLU A 1 5.21 0.47 -7.48
C GLU A 1 6.37 -0.52 -7.56
N LEU A 2 6.86 -0.96 -6.42
CA LEU A 2 7.86 -2.03 -6.28
C LEU A 2 7.11 -3.24 -5.73
N ASP A 3 6.80 -4.22 -6.56
CA ASP A 3 5.92 -5.34 -6.25
C ASP A 3 6.53 -6.72 -6.50
N THR A 4 7.80 -6.74 -6.90
CA THR A 4 8.55 -7.96 -7.20
C THR A 4 10.00 -7.86 -6.70
N PRO A 5 10.67 -8.98 -6.37
CA PRO A 5 12.08 -8.99 -5.97
C PRO A 5 13.00 -8.27 -6.97
N TRP A 6 12.72 -8.43 -8.27
CA TRP A 6 13.50 -7.76 -9.31
C TRP A 6 13.35 -6.22 -9.25
N SER A 7 12.15 -5.69 -9.03
CA SER A 7 11.93 -4.24 -8.92
C SER A 7 12.59 -3.64 -7.67
N TYR A 8 12.72 -4.42 -6.59
CA TYR A 8 13.46 -4.02 -5.38
C TYR A 8 14.96 -3.89 -5.68
N GLU A 9 15.54 -4.89 -6.35
CA GLU A 9 16.96 -4.90 -6.70
C GLU A 9 17.30 -3.77 -7.70
N GLU A 10 16.48 -3.57 -8.71
CA GLU A 10 16.63 -2.50 -9.67
C GLU A 10 16.62 -1.12 -8.96
N TYR A 11 15.64 -0.89 -8.10
CA TYR A 11 15.53 0.36 -7.34
C TYR A 11 16.74 0.57 -6.43
N LEU A 12 17.20 -0.47 -5.74
CA LEU A 12 18.35 -0.38 -4.84
C LEU A 12 19.68 -0.12 -5.58
N SER A 13 19.84 -0.62 -6.80
CA SER A 13 21.07 -0.58 -7.56
C SER A 13 21.21 0.62 -8.51
N THR A 14 20.14 1.40 -8.73
CA THR A 14 20.14 2.51 -9.68
C THR A 14 19.79 3.83 -8.99
N ASP A 15 20.21 4.95 -9.58
CA ASP A 15 19.72 6.27 -9.17
C ASP A 15 18.23 6.39 -9.43
N PHE A 16 17.54 7.16 -8.58
CA PHE A 16 16.08 7.29 -8.64
C PHE A 16 15.57 7.77 -10.01
N GLU A 17 16.22 8.74 -10.62
CA GLU A 17 15.80 9.29 -11.92
C GLU A 17 15.94 8.25 -13.04
N VAL A 18 17.02 7.45 -13.02
CA VAL A 18 17.24 6.34 -13.95
C VAL A 18 16.19 5.25 -13.74
N PHE A 19 15.91 4.90 -12.48
CA PHE A 19 14.86 3.94 -12.13
C PHE A 19 13.49 4.41 -12.63
N ALA A 20 13.13 5.67 -12.40
CA ALA A 20 11.84 6.23 -12.81
C ALA A 20 11.68 6.22 -14.34
N ASP A 21 12.73 6.62 -15.08
CA ASP A 21 12.72 6.60 -16.56
C ASP A 21 12.57 5.16 -17.09
N ASN A 22 13.31 4.21 -16.54
CA ASN A 22 13.19 2.79 -16.88
C ASN A 22 11.79 2.24 -16.58
N TYR A 23 11.21 2.64 -15.45
CA TYR A 23 9.84 2.25 -15.09
C TYR A 23 8.81 2.75 -16.11
N TRP A 24 8.88 4.02 -16.52
CA TRP A 24 8.00 4.58 -17.54
C TRP A 24 8.15 3.89 -18.89
N LYS A 25 9.39 3.65 -19.33
CA LYS A 25 9.68 2.96 -20.59
C LYS A 25 9.14 1.53 -20.61
N ARG A 26 9.40 0.77 -19.57
CA ARG A 26 8.97 -0.64 -19.45
C ARG A 26 7.45 -0.79 -19.43
N ASN A 27 6.75 0.15 -18.84
CA ASN A 27 5.28 0.14 -18.78
C ASN A 27 4.63 0.81 -20.01
N HIS A 28 5.40 1.18 -21.02
CA HIS A 28 4.93 1.89 -22.22
C HIS A 28 4.22 3.21 -21.92
N LEU A 29 4.62 3.89 -20.85
CA LEU A 29 4.03 5.13 -20.36
C LEU A 29 4.92 6.36 -20.57
N SER A 30 6.00 6.26 -21.35
CA SER A 30 6.95 7.38 -21.58
C SER A 30 6.28 8.61 -22.21
N GLY A 31 5.23 8.42 -23.01
CA GLY A 31 4.45 9.51 -23.61
C GLY A 31 3.26 9.97 -22.76
N HIS A 32 3.08 9.43 -21.55
CA HIS A 32 1.97 9.82 -20.68
C HIS A 32 2.20 11.23 -20.10
N CYS A 33 1.13 12.02 -19.94
CA CYS A 33 1.23 13.39 -19.42
C CYS A 33 1.91 13.50 -18.04
N PHE A 34 1.89 12.44 -17.24
CA PHE A 34 2.56 12.39 -15.93
C PHE A 34 4.01 11.89 -15.97
N SER A 35 4.53 11.43 -17.10
CA SER A 35 5.92 10.94 -17.20
C SER A 35 6.98 12.02 -16.92
N HIS A 36 6.59 13.30 -17.04
CA HIS A 36 7.46 14.44 -16.73
C HIS A 36 7.37 14.90 -15.27
N ILE A 37 6.47 14.31 -14.49
CA ILE A 37 6.30 14.68 -13.08
C ILE A 37 7.12 13.72 -12.24
N ARG A 38 8.02 14.27 -11.40
CA ARG A 38 8.78 13.46 -10.45
C ARG A 38 7.84 12.75 -9.48
N PRO A 39 7.87 11.42 -9.38
CA PRO A 39 7.09 10.69 -8.39
C PRO A 39 7.44 11.16 -6.96
N GLN A 40 6.43 11.30 -6.13
CA GLN A 40 6.58 11.74 -4.74
C GLN A 40 6.43 10.60 -3.73
N ARG A 41 5.88 9.45 -4.20
CA ARG A 41 5.53 8.32 -3.34
C ARG A 41 5.95 7.00 -3.96
N LEU A 42 6.50 6.14 -3.12
CA LEU A 42 6.90 4.79 -3.47
C LEU A 42 5.99 3.77 -2.76
N TYR A 43 5.35 2.91 -3.53
CA TYR A 43 4.62 1.75 -3.03
C TYR A 43 5.55 0.55 -3.01
N ILE A 44 5.68 -0.12 -1.87
CA ILE A 44 6.56 -1.29 -1.67
C ILE A 44 5.71 -2.46 -1.19
N GLY A 45 5.78 -3.58 -1.87
CA GLY A 45 5.06 -4.81 -1.54
C GLY A 45 4.02 -5.18 -2.58
N ASN A 46 3.24 -6.22 -2.30
CA ASN A 46 2.27 -6.76 -3.24
C ASN A 46 0.94 -7.05 -2.56
N THR A 47 -0.14 -6.47 -3.09
CA THR A 47 -1.51 -6.61 -2.56
C THR A 47 -2.04 -8.05 -2.60
N PHE A 48 -1.56 -8.88 -3.51
CA PHE A 48 -2.14 -10.19 -3.79
C PHE A 48 -1.28 -11.36 -3.33
N CYS A 49 0.03 -11.17 -3.14
CA CYS A 49 0.96 -12.25 -2.83
C CYS A 49 1.97 -11.86 -1.74
N HIS A 50 1.83 -12.47 -0.56
CA HIS A 50 2.75 -12.22 0.56
C HIS A 50 4.19 -12.69 0.30
N LEU A 51 4.40 -13.66 -0.61
CA LEU A 51 5.73 -14.16 -0.96
C LEU A 51 6.54 -13.13 -1.77
N LEU A 52 5.88 -12.15 -2.36
CA LEU A 52 6.52 -11.07 -3.10
C LEU A 52 6.86 -9.86 -2.22
N PHE A 53 6.46 -9.87 -0.95
CA PHE A 53 6.87 -8.83 0.00
C PHE A 53 8.38 -8.94 0.27
N PRO A 54 9.12 -7.82 0.35
CA PRO A 54 10.56 -7.86 0.56
C PRO A 54 10.91 -8.50 1.92
N LYS A 55 12.05 -9.18 1.98
CA LYS A 55 12.61 -9.65 3.25
C LYS A 55 12.95 -8.47 4.16
N GLU A 56 12.96 -8.68 5.46
CA GLU A 56 13.16 -7.61 6.45
C GLU A 56 14.39 -6.74 6.14
N ASP A 57 15.56 -7.33 5.93
CA ASP A 57 16.79 -6.56 5.64
C ASP A 57 16.65 -5.73 4.36
N GLN A 58 16.06 -6.31 3.32
CA GLN A 58 15.82 -5.63 2.06
C GLN A 58 14.80 -4.48 2.23
N LEU A 59 13.76 -4.69 3.05
CA LEU A 59 12.77 -3.65 3.35
C LEU A 59 13.44 -2.41 3.95
N PHE A 60 14.30 -2.59 4.96
CA PHE A 60 14.97 -1.44 5.60
C PHE A 60 15.94 -0.73 4.64
N LEU A 61 16.61 -1.44 3.73
CA LEU A 61 17.40 -0.81 2.66
C LEU A 61 16.52 0.03 1.73
N LEU A 62 15.35 -0.48 1.36
CA LEU A 62 14.38 0.24 0.52
C LEU A 62 13.84 1.50 1.23
N LEU A 63 13.49 1.39 2.51
CA LEU A 63 13.03 2.52 3.32
C LEU A 63 14.10 3.61 3.43
N GLU A 64 15.35 3.22 3.68
CA GLU A 64 16.46 4.16 3.80
C GLU A 64 16.77 4.85 2.48
N LYS A 65 16.75 4.11 1.36
CA LYS A 65 16.92 4.71 0.03
C LYS A 65 15.77 5.63 -0.32
N ALA A 66 14.52 5.22 -0.10
CA ALA A 66 13.35 6.08 -0.36
C ALA A 66 13.41 7.38 0.44
N ARG A 67 13.85 7.32 1.71
CA ARG A 67 14.07 8.51 2.54
C ARG A 67 15.15 9.43 1.96
N LYS A 68 16.28 8.89 1.49
CA LYS A 68 17.35 9.65 0.83
C LYS A 68 16.88 10.29 -0.47
N ASP A 69 16.07 9.58 -1.24
CA ASP A 69 15.47 10.07 -2.48
C ASP A 69 14.32 11.08 -2.24
N GLY A 70 13.96 11.35 -0.98
CA GLY A 70 12.90 12.29 -0.59
C GLY A 70 11.49 11.79 -0.93
N LEU A 71 11.28 10.47 -0.96
CA LEU A 71 10.01 9.85 -1.29
C LEU A 71 9.21 9.50 -0.04
N GLN A 72 7.91 9.71 -0.09
CA GLN A 72 6.98 9.10 0.85
C GLN A 72 6.86 7.61 0.57
N VAL A 73 6.63 6.81 1.60
CA VAL A 73 6.50 5.35 1.44
C VAL A 73 5.13 4.88 1.86
N THR A 74 4.58 3.97 1.07
CA THR A 74 3.40 3.18 1.39
C THR A 74 3.78 1.70 1.28
N LEU A 75 3.67 0.95 2.37
CA LEU A 75 3.85 -0.50 2.37
C LEU A 75 2.53 -1.17 2.01
N THR A 76 2.60 -2.10 1.07
CA THR A 76 1.42 -2.80 0.56
C THR A 76 1.49 -4.28 0.94
N PHE A 77 0.63 -4.67 1.87
CA PHE A 77 0.51 -6.07 2.28
C PHE A 77 -0.66 -6.75 1.57
N SER A 78 -0.49 -8.04 1.27
CA SER A 78 -1.64 -8.91 0.97
C SER A 78 -2.41 -9.19 2.28
N TYR A 79 -3.55 -9.87 2.19
CA TYR A 79 -4.22 -10.35 3.41
C TYR A 79 -3.29 -11.24 4.24
N ILE A 80 -3.35 -11.11 5.57
CA ILE A 80 -2.49 -11.85 6.48
C ILE A 80 -3.13 -13.19 6.83
N ARG A 81 -2.33 -14.25 6.73
CA ARG A 81 -2.72 -15.57 7.22
C ARG A 81 -2.35 -15.71 8.69
N GLU A 82 -3.10 -16.53 9.43
CA GLU A 82 -2.93 -16.72 10.88
C GLU A 82 -1.47 -16.99 11.29
N PHE A 83 -0.78 -17.88 10.55
CA PHE A 83 0.62 -18.21 10.84
C PHE A 83 1.60 -17.04 10.65
N MET A 84 1.20 -15.98 9.99
CA MET A 84 2.02 -14.79 9.73
C MET A 84 1.80 -13.67 10.76
N LEU A 85 0.70 -13.71 11.54
CA LEU A 85 0.31 -12.63 12.43
C LEU A 85 1.46 -12.18 13.34
N LEU A 86 2.13 -13.12 13.98
CA LEU A 86 3.22 -12.81 14.91
C LEU A 86 4.43 -12.19 14.20
N SER A 87 4.81 -12.70 13.04
CA SER A 87 5.98 -12.21 12.29
C SER A 87 5.71 -10.83 11.68
N VAL A 88 4.50 -10.62 11.15
CA VAL A 88 4.10 -9.31 10.60
C VAL A 88 3.96 -8.28 11.73
N GLY A 89 3.38 -8.65 12.87
CA GLY A 89 3.31 -7.74 14.03
C GLY A 89 4.68 -7.25 14.45
N LYS A 90 5.67 -8.16 14.61
CA LYS A 90 7.06 -7.80 14.93
C LYS A 90 7.71 -6.92 13.87
N LEU A 91 7.40 -7.17 12.58
CA LEU A 91 7.92 -6.35 11.49
C LEU A 91 7.34 -4.93 11.57
N LEU A 92 6.04 -4.78 11.81
CA LEU A 92 5.38 -3.49 11.96
C LEU A 92 5.97 -2.69 13.14
N GLU A 93 6.22 -3.32 14.29
CA GLU A 93 6.89 -2.70 15.42
C GLU A 93 8.28 -2.17 15.05
N LYS A 94 9.08 -2.94 14.30
CA LYS A 94 10.40 -2.52 13.84
C LYS A 94 10.31 -1.34 12.86
N VAL A 95 9.34 -1.37 11.94
CA VAL A 95 9.13 -0.28 10.98
C VAL A 95 8.67 0.98 11.72
N ASP A 96 7.76 0.87 12.69
CA ASP A 96 7.31 2.00 13.50
C ASP A 96 8.48 2.64 14.28
N ASN A 97 9.32 1.82 14.91
CA ASN A 97 10.53 2.28 15.58
C ASN A 97 11.49 2.99 14.61
N TRP A 98 11.71 2.43 13.42
CA TRP A 98 12.51 3.07 12.39
C TRP A 98 11.91 4.44 12.00
N CYS A 99 10.60 4.50 11.81
CA CYS A 99 9.89 5.75 11.51
C CYS A 99 10.05 6.79 12.63
N CYS A 100 9.99 6.36 13.90
CA CYS A 100 10.20 7.24 15.06
C CYS A 100 11.62 7.80 15.08
N ILE A 101 12.64 6.98 14.84
CA ILE A 101 14.05 7.40 14.81
C ILE A 101 14.28 8.44 13.70
N HIS A 102 13.68 8.25 12.53
CA HIS A 102 13.91 9.15 11.38
C HIS A 102 12.89 10.29 11.28
N GLY A 103 11.90 10.37 12.15
CA GLY A 103 10.88 11.42 12.15
C GLY A 103 9.94 11.38 10.95
N VAL A 104 9.77 10.22 10.32
CA VAL A 104 8.92 10.03 9.12
C VAL A 104 7.66 9.25 9.44
N ASN A 105 6.66 9.31 8.56
CA ASN A 105 5.48 8.46 8.63
C ASN A 105 5.45 7.53 7.41
N VAL A 106 4.96 6.31 7.61
CA VAL A 106 4.76 5.32 6.56
C VAL A 106 3.29 4.93 6.52
N GLU A 107 2.72 4.90 5.33
CA GLU A 107 1.37 4.37 5.14
C GLU A 107 1.41 2.85 4.96
N ILE A 108 0.40 2.18 5.50
CA ILE A 108 0.24 0.73 5.40
C ILE A 108 -1.08 0.44 4.71
N VAL A 109 -1.04 -0.14 3.51
CA VAL A 109 -2.25 -0.62 2.83
C VAL A 109 -2.75 -1.86 3.54
N VAL A 110 -3.95 -1.74 4.09
CA VAL A 110 -4.62 -2.76 4.90
C VAL A 110 -5.66 -3.47 4.06
N ASN A 111 -5.54 -4.78 3.91
CA ASN A 111 -6.44 -5.63 3.13
C ASN A 111 -7.28 -6.61 3.96
N ASP A 112 -7.07 -6.65 5.26
CA ASP A 112 -7.85 -7.45 6.23
C ASP A 112 -7.95 -6.78 7.59
N TRP A 113 -8.90 -7.23 8.41
CA TRP A 113 -9.17 -6.67 9.73
C TRP A 113 -8.09 -6.99 10.76
N ALA A 114 -7.36 -8.10 10.61
CA ALA A 114 -6.28 -8.45 11.53
C ALA A 114 -5.13 -7.44 11.44
N MET A 115 -4.77 -7.00 10.22
CA MET A 115 -3.79 -5.93 10.01
C MET A 115 -4.29 -4.61 10.61
N MET A 116 -5.57 -4.29 10.41
CA MET A 116 -6.16 -3.07 10.97
C MET A 116 -6.03 -3.06 12.49
N GLU A 117 -6.42 -4.14 13.16
CA GLU A 117 -6.32 -4.32 14.60
C GLU A 117 -4.86 -4.23 15.12
N MET A 118 -3.89 -4.70 14.35
CA MET A 118 -2.47 -4.57 14.71
C MET A 118 -1.94 -3.14 14.65
N LEU A 119 -2.51 -2.30 13.80
CA LEU A 119 -2.06 -0.92 13.61
C LEU A 119 -2.78 0.06 14.54
N CYS A 120 -4.09 -0.12 14.74
CA CYS A 120 -4.89 0.81 15.50
C CYS A 120 -4.49 0.83 16.98
N GLY A 121 -4.14 2.01 17.48
CA GLY A 121 -3.76 2.24 18.87
C GLY A 121 -2.41 1.66 19.30
N LYS A 122 -1.67 1.00 18.40
CA LYS A 122 -0.41 0.30 18.74
C LYS A 122 0.82 0.90 18.07
N THR A 123 0.64 1.73 17.05
CA THR A 123 1.73 2.35 16.31
C THR A 123 1.61 3.88 16.33
N PHE A 124 2.75 4.58 16.32
CA PHE A 124 2.80 6.04 16.38
C PHE A 124 2.96 6.69 15.02
N ARG A 125 3.66 6.03 14.10
CA ARG A 125 4.08 6.58 12.81
C ARG A 125 3.53 5.82 11.61
N LEU A 126 2.90 4.66 11.83
CA LEU A 126 2.26 3.90 10.78
C LEU A 126 0.81 4.36 10.62
N ARG A 127 0.43 4.64 9.38
CA ARG A 127 -0.92 5.14 9.06
C ARG A 127 -1.65 4.10 8.22
N PRO A 128 -2.75 3.49 8.70
CA PRO A 128 -3.54 2.57 7.92
C PRO A 128 -4.25 3.27 6.76
N VAL A 129 -4.24 2.63 5.60
CA VAL A 129 -4.97 3.03 4.40
C VAL A 129 -5.74 1.82 3.91
N LEU A 130 -7.05 1.94 3.74
CA LEU A 130 -7.88 0.83 3.29
C LEU A 130 -7.51 0.37 1.89
N GLY A 131 -7.12 -0.89 1.77
CA GLY A 131 -6.85 -1.53 0.51
C GLY A 131 -8.11 -1.95 -0.24
N THR A 132 -7.93 -2.45 -1.45
CA THR A 132 -9.02 -2.82 -2.35
C THR A 132 -9.90 -3.96 -1.81
N LEU A 133 -9.36 -4.81 -0.92
CA LEU A 133 -10.13 -5.92 -0.34
C LEU A 133 -11.09 -5.46 0.76
N LEU A 134 -10.78 -4.36 1.46
CA LEU A 134 -11.67 -3.76 2.45
C LEU A 134 -12.55 -2.65 1.86
N ASN A 135 -12.15 -2.06 0.75
CA ASN A 135 -12.94 -1.05 0.04
C ASN A 135 -13.50 -1.63 -1.27
N LYS A 136 -14.38 -2.60 -1.15
CA LYS A 136 -14.95 -3.32 -2.30
C LYS A 136 -16.04 -2.52 -2.99
N ARG A 137 -16.01 -2.53 -4.32
CA ARG A 137 -17.13 -2.14 -5.16
C ARG A 137 -17.93 -3.39 -5.55
N LYS A 138 -19.24 -3.33 -5.39
CA LYS A 138 -20.12 -4.41 -5.83
C LYS A 138 -20.11 -4.51 -7.36
N LYS A 139 -19.50 -5.55 -7.88
CA LYS A 139 -19.48 -5.88 -9.32
C LYS A 139 -20.42 -7.06 -9.54
N ASP A 140 -21.67 -6.80 -9.84
CA ASP A 140 -22.60 -7.85 -10.30
C ASP A 140 -22.68 -7.79 -11.82
N PRO A 141 -22.24 -8.83 -12.57
CA PRO A 141 -22.27 -8.82 -14.04
C PRO A 141 -23.68 -8.67 -14.59
N ARG A 142 -24.71 -8.99 -13.81
CA ARG A 142 -26.12 -8.83 -14.19
C ARG A 142 -26.56 -7.36 -14.23
N ILE A 143 -25.83 -6.48 -13.57
CA ILE A 143 -26.15 -5.04 -13.48
C ILE A 143 -25.99 -4.35 -14.83
N LYS A 144 -25.09 -4.82 -15.67
CA LYS A 144 -24.82 -4.25 -17.01
C LYS A 144 -26.05 -4.17 -17.91
N TYR A 145 -27.06 -4.98 -17.64
CA TYR A 145 -28.26 -5.11 -18.46
C TYR A 145 -29.52 -4.53 -17.81
N LYS A 146 -29.42 -3.91 -16.65
CA LYS A 146 -30.55 -3.28 -15.97
C LYS A 146 -30.63 -1.81 -16.37
N SER A 147 -31.74 -1.45 -17.02
CA SER A 147 -32.18 -0.07 -17.16
C SER A 147 -32.65 0.44 -15.79
N GLY A 148 -31.94 1.39 -15.17
CA GLY A 148 -32.29 1.94 -13.86
C GLY A 148 -31.20 2.84 -13.32
N ASP A 149 -31.43 3.38 -12.11
CA ASP A 149 -30.47 4.23 -11.42
C ASP A 149 -29.17 3.45 -11.15
N THR A 150 -28.11 3.83 -11.82
CA THR A 150 -26.79 3.21 -11.70
C THR A 150 -26.00 3.71 -10.49
N SER A 151 -26.52 4.70 -9.75
CA SER A 151 -25.83 5.34 -8.62
C SER A 151 -25.48 4.33 -7.52
N LEU A 152 -26.39 3.41 -7.20
CA LEU A 152 -26.14 2.34 -6.21
C LEU A 152 -25.01 1.39 -6.60
N PHE A 153 -24.71 1.26 -7.90
CA PHE A 153 -23.69 0.35 -8.41
C PHE A 153 -22.34 1.03 -8.61
N GLN A 154 -22.32 2.35 -8.51
CA GLN A 154 -21.07 3.14 -8.54
C GLN A 154 -20.47 3.29 -7.14
N GLN A 155 -21.22 2.96 -6.09
CA GLN A 155 -20.76 3.08 -4.71
C GLN A 155 -19.78 1.97 -4.35
N ASN A 156 -18.73 2.32 -3.62
CA ASN A 156 -17.85 1.41 -2.92
C ASN A 156 -18.24 1.34 -1.43
N SER A 157 -17.59 0.48 -0.65
CA SER A 157 -17.91 0.31 0.78
C SER A 157 -17.80 1.64 1.56
N LEU A 158 -16.83 2.50 1.24
CA LEU A 158 -16.63 3.79 1.90
C LEU A 158 -17.74 4.82 1.62
N ASN A 159 -18.54 4.63 0.58
CA ASN A 159 -19.68 5.51 0.30
C ASN A 159 -20.91 5.16 1.16
N ALA A 160 -20.92 3.99 1.80
CA ALA A 160 -21.97 3.60 2.73
C ALA A 160 -21.73 4.28 4.10
N GLU A 161 -22.74 5.01 4.60
CA GLU A 161 -22.69 5.70 5.89
C GLU A 161 -22.40 4.73 7.02
N PHE A 162 -23.16 3.65 7.10
CA PHE A 162 -22.95 2.57 8.08
C PHE A 162 -21.49 2.08 8.13
N TYR A 163 -20.82 1.94 6.97
CA TYR A 163 -19.44 1.46 6.95
C TYR A 163 -18.45 2.51 7.44
N ARG A 164 -18.71 3.79 7.16
CA ARG A 164 -17.90 4.89 7.71
C ARG A 164 -18.07 5.01 9.22
N ASP A 165 -19.29 4.90 9.69
CA ASP A 165 -19.61 4.96 11.13
C ASP A 165 -18.95 3.79 11.86
N PHE A 166 -19.06 2.58 11.34
CA PHE A 166 -18.36 1.41 11.86
C PHE A 166 -16.83 1.64 11.94
N LEU A 167 -16.22 2.18 10.89
CA LEU A 167 -14.78 2.46 10.90
C LEU A 167 -14.41 3.53 11.95
N ALA A 168 -15.24 4.55 12.11
CA ALA A 168 -15.02 5.61 13.09
C ALA A 168 -15.20 5.13 14.53
N GLU A 169 -16.14 4.22 14.79
CA GLU A 169 -16.41 3.66 16.12
C GLU A 169 -15.36 2.66 16.57
N GLU A 170 -14.91 1.78 15.67
CA GLU A 170 -14.04 0.66 16.02
C GLU A 170 -12.54 1.01 15.92
N PHE A 171 -12.18 1.96 15.05
CA PHE A 171 -10.77 2.19 14.69
C PHE A 171 -10.29 3.66 14.82
N HIS A 172 -10.98 4.52 15.53
CA HIS A 172 -10.69 5.95 15.86
C HIS A 172 -9.52 6.64 15.18
#